data_247d1da87c49631005f0cf21f49210e8
#
_entry.id   247d1da87c49631005f0cf21f49210e8
#
_cell.length_a   1.000
_cell.length_b   1.000
_cell.length_c   1.000
_cell.angle_alpha   90.00
_cell.angle_beta   90.00
_cell.angle_gamma   90.00
#
_symmetry.space_group_name_H-M   'P 1'
#
loop_
_entity.id
_entity.type
_entity.pdbx_description
1 polymer ?
#
loop_
_entity_poly.entity_id
_entity_poly.type
_entity_poly.pdbx_seq_one_letter_code
_entity_poly.pdbx_strand_id
1 'polypeptide(L)'
;MRTVLDIEYKEGLAIDLYLPDEGEVFDLFVYFHGGGLEKGSRRGMRPFAEPLAARGVATASVEYRMYPDAKFPDFIVDCAEAVAYMKAHIGEYGQCRRLYVGGSSAGGYLSMMLCFDRRYLEAVGMKPTDVDAYIHDAGQPTSHFNVLKFSGVDSRRVIVDETAPMYFVGMDEEYSKMLFIVSDEDMFARYEQTLLMVKTLEHFGHKDNVRLSYQHSKHCKYVNKIDEAGESVFANIIMGFLEEVFPEG
;
A
#
# COMPACT_ATOMS: atom_id res chain seq x y z
N MET A 1 0.00 -20.64 10.32
CA MET A 1 0.00 -19.16 10.44
C MET A 1 -0.18 -18.75 11.90
N ARG A 2 0.65 -17.83 12.39
CA ARG A 2 0.52 -17.18 13.71
C ARG A 2 -0.12 -15.81 13.51
N THR A 3 -0.85 -15.33 14.51
CA THR A 3 -1.47 -13.98 14.49
C THR A 3 -1.19 -13.27 15.79
N VAL A 4 -0.68 -12.05 15.72
CA VAL A 4 -0.50 -11.16 16.88
C VAL A 4 -1.36 -9.92 16.62
N LEU A 5 -2.32 -9.68 17.49
CA LEU A 5 -3.30 -8.61 17.34
C LEU A 5 -2.98 -7.46 18.31
N ASP A 6 -3.45 -6.27 17.92
CA ASP A 6 -3.41 -5.07 18.77
C ASP A 6 -1.99 -4.66 19.20
N ILE A 7 -1.00 -4.78 18.30
CA ILE A 7 0.36 -4.26 18.52
C ILE A 7 0.27 -2.73 18.45
N GLU A 8 0.37 -2.06 19.58
CA GLU A 8 0.33 -0.59 19.62
C GLU A 8 1.65 -0.02 19.11
N TYR A 9 1.60 0.75 18.02
CA TYR A 9 2.76 1.44 17.45
C TYR A 9 2.77 2.94 17.77
N LYS A 10 1.63 3.47 18.14
CA LYS A 10 1.38 4.85 18.56
C LYS A 10 0.15 4.87 19.46
N GLU A 11 0.04 5.84 20.36
CA GLU A 11 -1.11 5.97 21.26
C GLU A 11 -2.45 5.89 20.51
N GLY A 12 -3.24 4.87 20.83
CA GLY A 12 -4.55 4.60 20.23
C GLY A 12 -4.52 4.03 18.81
N LEU A 13 -3.35 3.76 18.23
CA LEU A 13 -3.19 3.16 16.92
C LEU A 13 -2.43 1.85 16.98
N ALA A 14 -2.96 0.80 16.36
CA ALA A 14 -2.41 -0.53 16.44
C ALA A 14 -2.28 -1.22 15.07
N ILE A 15 -1.49 -2.28 15.06
CA ILE A 15 -1.24 -3.16 13.93
C ILE A 15 -1.71 -4.57 14.28
N ASP A 16 -2.34 -5.25 13.33
CA ASP A 16 -2.60 -6.69 13.39
C ASP A 16 -1.60 -7.40 12.47
N LEU A 17 -0.81 -8.30 13.05
CA LEU A 17 0.26 -9.00 12.35
C LEU A 17 -0.11 -10.46 12.08
N TYR A 18 -0.09 -10.86 10.82
CA TYR A 18 -0.31 -12.22 10.33
C TYR A 18 1.03 -12.78 9.85
N LEU A 19 1.51 -13.85 10.44
CA LEU A 19 2.86 -14.38 10.26
C LEU A 19 2.83 -15.80 9.70
N PRO A 20 3.84 -16.21 8.92
CA PRO A 20 4.14 -17.63 8.69
C PRO A 20 4.28 -18.43 9.99
N ASP A 21 4.47 -19.72 9.89
CA ASP A 21 4.74 -20.57 11.04
C ASP A 21 6.14 -20.27 11.65
N GLU A 22 6.39 -20.75 12.88
CA GLU A 22 7.62 -20.45 13.59
C GLU A 22 8.87 -21.04 12.86
N GLY A 23 9.98 -20.30 12.94
CA GLY A 23 11.26 -20.72 12.39
C GLY A 23 11.45 -20.43 10.91
N GLU A 24 10.48 -19.88 10.22
CA GLU A 24 10.59 -19.51 8.81
C GLU A 24 11.21 -18.11 8.65
N VAL A 25 12.01 -17.98 7.60
CA VAL A 25 12.42 -16.66 7.08
C VAL A 25 11.28 -16.14 6.22
N PHE A 26 10.90 -14.89 6.38
CA PHE A 26 9.75 -14.31 5.68
C PHE A 26 10.04 -12.91 5.17
N ASP A 27 9.21 -12.45 4.26
CA ASP A 27 9.12 -11.05 3.83
C ASP A 27 7.95 -10.38 4.59
N LEU A 28 7.99 -9.06 4.78
CA LEU A 28 6.96 -8.30 5.47
C LEU A 28 6.21 -7.39 4.52
N PHE A 29 4.90 -7.50 4.48
CA PHE A 29 4.01 -6.58 3.78
C PHE A 29 3.24 -5.70 4.78
N VAL A 30 3.57 -4.41 4.86
CA VAL A 30 2.82 -3.41 5.64
C VAL A 30 1.67 -2.90 4.77
N TYR A 31 0.44 -3.18 5.19
CA TYR A 31 -0.78 -2.95 4.43
C TYR A 31 -1.68 -1.89 5.07
N PHE A 32 -2.10 -0.91 4.26
CA PHE A 32 -3.06 0.13 4.62
C PHE A 32 -4.42 -0.16 4.01
N HIS A 33 -5.46 -0.22 4.86
CA HIS A 33 -6.81 -0.50 4.42
C HIS A 33 -7.43 0.63 3.61
N GLY A 34 -8.46 0.33 2.82
CA GLY A 34 -9.27 1.31 2.11
C GLY A 34 -10.33 1.96 3.00
N GLY A 35 -11.19 2.76 2.38
CA GLY A 35 -12.33 3.39 3.06
C GLY A 35 -12.40 4.91 2.89
N GLY A 36 -11.69 5.46 1.90
CA GLY A 36 -11.78 6.86 1.50
C GLY A 36 -11.21 7.84 2.53
N LEU A 37 -10.36 7.41 3.45
CA LEU A 37 -9.84 8.22 4.57
C LEU A 37 -10.93 8.66 5.56
N GLU A 38 -12.12 8.07 5.52
CA GLU A 38 -13.26 8.38 6.41
C GLU A 38 -13.73 7.15 7.21
N LYS A 39 -13.40 5.95 6.75
CA LYS A 39 -13.81 4.68 7.35
C LYS A 39 -12.85 3.56 6.98
N GLY A 40 -13.04 2.42 7.60
CA GLY A 40 -12.21 1.24 7.40
C GLY A 40 -11.61 0.79 8.71
N SER A 41 -10.81 -0.24 8.66
CA SER A 41 -10.16 -0.80 9.84
C SER A 41 -9.07 -1.77 9.40
N ARG A 42 -8.05 -1.97 10.22
CA ARG A 42 -7.05 -3.03 10.07
C ARG A 42 -7.63 -4.45 10.17
N ARG A 43 -8.89 -4.55 10.61
CA ARG A 43 -9.56 -5.85 10.79
C ARG A 43 -10.06 -6.44 9.48
N GLY A 44 -10.18 -7.78 9.42
CA GLY A 44 -10.79 -8.48 8.29
C GLY A 44 -9.86 -8.74 7.11
N MET A 45 -8.54 -8.62 7.29
CA MET A 45 -7.56 -8.84 6.22
C MET A 45 -7.18 -10.32 6.04
N ARG A 46 -7.66 -11.21 6.90
CA ARG A 46 -7.36 -12.65 6.87
C ARG A 46 -7.56 -13.33 5.49
N PRO A 47 -8.56 -12.99 4.68
CA PRO A 47 -8.77 -13.65 3.38
C PRO A 47 -7.59 -13.59 2.41
N PHE A 48 -6.76 -12.56 2.48
CA PHE A 48 -5.53 -12.49 1.69
C PHE A 48 -4.25 -12.62 2.53
N ALA A 49 -4.27 -12.19 3.80
CA ALA A 49 -3.11 -12.26 4.67
C ALA A 49 -2.70 -13.71 5.01
N GLU A 50 -3.67 -14.60 5.18
CA GLU A 50 -3.40 -16.02 5.43
C GLU A 50 -2.76 -16.73 4.23
N PRO A 51 -3.26 -16.57 2.99
CA PRO A 51 -2.56 -17.07 1.80
C PRO A 51 -1.17 -16.47 1.57
N LEU A 52 -0.95 -15.20 1.89
CA LEU A 52 0.38 -14.58 1.82
C LEU A 52 1.33 -15.19 2.86
N ALA A 53 0.87 -15.34 4.11
CA ALA A 53 1.67 -15.97 5.17
C ALA A 53 2.05 -17.42 4.84
N ALA A 54 1.15 -18.19 4.22
CA ALA A 54 1.45 -19.55 3.76
C ALA A 54 2.53 -19.61 2.66
N ARG A 55 2.80 -18.48 2.00
CA ARG A 55 3.83 -18.32 0.97
C ARG A 55 5.05 -17.52 1.45
N GLY A 56 5.22 -17.38 2.77
CA GLY A 56 6.37 -16.71 3.37
C GLY A 56 6.29 -15.17 3.39
N VAL A 57 5.11 -14.57 3.21
CA VAL A 57 4.92 -13.12 3.30
C VAL A 57 4.02 -12.78 4.48
N ALA A 58 4.61 -12.28 5.57
CA ALA A 58 3.86 -11.75 6.70
C ALA A 58 3.09 -10.48 6.31
N THR A 59 1.90 -10.26 6.86
CA THR A 59 1.11 -9.05 6.63
C THR A 59 0.90 -8.29 7.93
N ALA A 60 1.35 -7.04 7.99
CA ALA A 60 1.07 -6.08 9.05
C ALA A 60 -0.05 -5.14 8.59
N SER A 61 -1.27 -5.38 9.06
CA SER A 61 -2.42 -4.53 8.74
C SER A 61 -2.51 -3.39 9.74
N VAL A 62 -2.43 -2.16 9.23
CA VAL A 62 -2.24 -0.93 10.01
C VAL A 62 -3.56 -0.19 10.21
N GLU A 63 -3.84 0.23 11.44
CA GLU A 63 -4.80 1.29 11.73
C GLU A 63 -4.13 2.65 11.62
N TYR A 64 -4.82 3.63 11.05
CA TYR A 64 -4.36 5.01 10.92
C TYR A 64 -5.53 5.95 11.18
N ARG A 65 -5.28 7.17 11.64
CA ARG A 65 -6.33 8.18 11.89
C ARG A 65 -6.98 8.61 10.59
N MET A 66 -8.26 8.93 10.63
CA MET A 66 -9.07 9.27 9.48
C MET A 66 -9.89 10.54 9.73
N TYR A 67 -10.49 11.10 8.68
CA TYR A 67 -11.47 12.16 8.84
C TYR A 67 -12.69 11.69 9.67
N PRO A 68 -13.31 12.56 10.49
CA PRO A 68 -12.98 13.96 10.72
C PRO A 68 -11.91 14.19 11.79
N ASP A 69 -11.44 13.15 12.51
CA ASP A 69 -10.56 13.27 13.68
C ASP A 69 -9.11 13.60 13.29
N ALA A 70 -8.74 13.32 12.05
CA ALA A 70 -7.47 13.69 11.43
C ALA A 70 -7.69 14.50 10.15
N LYS A 71 -6.65 15.10 9.64
CA LYS A 71 -6.64 15.84 8.37
C LYS A 71 -5.38 15.54 7.59
N PHE A 72 -5.33 15.93 6.34
CA PHE A 72 -4.07 15.88 5.57
C PHE A 72 -3.00 16.76 6.28
N PRO A 73 -1.79 16.23 6.54
CA PRO A 73 -1.27 14.91 6.16
C PRO A 73 -1.26 13.87 7.30
N ASP A 74 -1.99 14.04 8.40
CA ASP A 74 -1.88 13.23 9.64
C ASP A 74 -1.91 11.72 9.37
N PHE A 75 -2.82 11.24 8.49
CA PHE A 75 -2.94 9.81 8.16
C PHE A 75 -1.73 9.27 7.38
N ILE A 76 -1.01 10.11 6.61
CA ILE A 76 0.23 9.71 5.92
C ILE A 76 1.38 9.60 6.94
N VAL A 77 1.43 10.53 7.90
CA VAL A 77 2.41 10.51 9.00
C VAL A 77 2.22 9.25 9.84
N ASP A 78 0.97 8.90 10.20
CA ASP A 78 0.68 7.66 10.94
C ASP A 78 1.16 6.42 10.16
N CYS A 79 0.94 6.39 8.85
CA CYS A 79 1.41 5.28 8.00
C CYS A 79 2.95 5.20 7.95
N ALA A 80 3.65 6.34 7.86
CA ALA A 80 5.11 6.37 7.89
C ALA A 80 5.66 5.86 9.23
N GLU A 81 5.07 6.29 10.35
CA GLU A 81 5.43 5.83 11.71
C GLU A 81 5.18 4.32 11.87
N ALA A 82 4.07 3.79 11.32
CA ALA A 82 3.77 2.35 11.35
C ALA A 82 4.80 1.53 10.55
N VAL A 83 5.23 2.01 9.38
CA VAL A 83 6.29 1.36 8.57
C VAL A 83 7.61 1.32 9.34
N ALA A 84 8.01 2.46 9.92
CA ALA A 84 9.25 2.55 10.70
C ALA A 84 9.20 1.67 11.95
N TYR A 85 8.07 1.64 12.65
CA TYR A 85 7.85 0.76 13.79
C TYR A 85 8.00 -0.72 13.41
N MET A 86 7.33 -1.15 12.35
CA MET A 86 7.42 -2.54 11.89
C MET A 86 8.83 -2.90 11.45
N LYS A 87 9.53 -2.03 10.72
CA LYS A 87 10.94 -2.25 10.35
C LYS A 87 11.84 -2.45 11.56
N ALA A 88 11.61 -1.70 12.64
CA ALA A 88 12.41 -1.77 13.86
C ALA A 88 12.10 -3.02 14.72
N HIS A 89 10.84 -3.49 14.74
CA HIS A 89 10.36 -4.49 15.69
C HIS A 89 10.06 -5.86 15.06
N ILE A 90 10.02 -5.99 13.74
CA ILE A 90 9.66 -7.27 13.09
C ILE A 90 10.59 -8.41 13.46
N GLY A 91 11.85 -8.11 13.79
CA GLY A 91 12.83 -9.09 14.26
C GLY A 91 12.45 -9.82 15.55
N GLU A 92 11.53 -9.27 16.36
CA GLU A 92 10.99 -9.92 17.56
C GLU A 92 10.09 -11.13 17.21
N TYR A 93 9.59 -11.19 15.99
CA TYR A 93 8.68 -12.22 15.50
C TYR A 93 9.34 -13.27 14.61
N GLY A 94 10.56 -13.00 14.12
CA GLY A 94 11.34 -13.90 13.27
C GLY A 94 12.31 -13.17 12.36
N GLN A 95 12.91 -13.88 11.42
CA GLN A 95 13.88 -13.30 10.48
C GLN A 95 13.15 -12.72 9.26
N CYS A 96 13.05 -11.39 9.20
CA CYS A 96 12.51 -10.68 8.04
C CYS A 96 13.61 -10.41 7.02
N ARG A 97 13.35 -10.72 5.74
CA ARG A 97 14.28 -10.57 4.63
C ARG A 97 14.04 -9.27 3.85
N ARG A 98 12.80 -9.00 3.45
CA ARG A 98 12.39 -7.86 2.64
C ARG A 98 11.19 -7.14 3.25
N LEU A 99 11.10 -5.84 2.99
CA LEU A 99 10.00 -5.00 3.42
C LEU A 99 9.21 -4.51 2.20
N TYR A 100 7.90 -4.76 2.21
CA TYR A 100 6.96 -4.25 1.22
C TYR A 100 5.95 -3.32 1.88
N VAL A 101 5.51 -2.29 1.17
CA VAL A 101 4.50 -1.34 1.63
C VAL A 101 3.40 -1.23 0.60
N GLY A 102 2.15 -1.21 1.03
CA GLY A 102 1.05 -1.06 0.08
C GLY A 102 -0.29 -0.86 0.74
N GLY A 103 -1.33 -0.86 -0.08
CA GLY A 103 -2.70 -0.74 0.42
C GLY A 103 -3.70 -0.60 -0.71
N SER A 104 -4.98 -0.69 -0.36
CA SER A 104 -6.08 -0.65 -1.33
C SER A 104 -6.87 0.65 -1.23
N SER A 105 -7.28 1.23 -2.37
CA SER A 105 -8.09 2.44 -2.45
C SER A 105 -7.41 3.63 -1.72
N ALA A 106 -7.98 4.10 -0.60
CA ALA A 106 -7.33 5.10 0.25
C ALA A 106 -5.94 4.63 0.70
N GLY A 107 -5.77 3.35 1.08
CA GLY A 107 -4.48 2.77 1.41
C GLY A 107 -3.50 2.76 0.23
N GLY A 108 -4.00 2.58 -0.99
CA GLY A 108 -3.20 2.72 -2.21
C GLY A 108 -2.73 4.16 -2.45
N TYR A 109 -3.55 5.15 -2.12
CA TYR A 109 -3.13 6.55 -2.11
C TYR A 109 -2.05 6.80 -1.06
N LEU A 110 -2.24 6.30 0.17
CA LEU A 110 -1.27 6.44 1.26
C LEU A 110 0.09 5.81 0.90
N SER A 111 0.07 4.60 0.34
CA SER A 111 1.30 3.93 -0.10
C SER A 111 2.02 4.69 -1.22
N MET A 112 1.29 5.30 -2.16
CA MET A 112 1.89 6.18 -3.18
C MET A 112 2.49 7.45 -2.55
N MET A 113 1.82 8.08 -1.57
CA MET A 113 2.39 9.24 -0.87
C MET A 113 3.70 8.88 -0.17
N LEU A 114 3.81 7.71 0.47
CA LEU A 114 5.07 7.25 1.08
C LEU A 114 6.15 6.92 0.04
N CYS A 115 5.77 6.43 -1.14
CA CYS A 115 6.69 6.08 -2.22
C CYS A 115 7.28 7.33 -2.91
N PHE A 116 6.44 8.34 -3.17
CA PHE A 116 6.82 9.47 -4.04
C PHE A 116 7.14 10.75 -3.29
N ASP A 117 6.52 11.00 -2.14
CA ASP A 117 6.88 12.12 -1.27
C ASP A 117 7.81 11.66 -0.14
N ARG A 118 9.11 11.72 -0.41
CA ARG A 118 10.18 11.27 0.49
C ARG A 118 10.12 11.88 1.89
N ARG A 119 9.52 13.08 2.04
CA ARG A 119 9.47 13.83 3.31
C ARG A 119 8.87 13.01 4.45
N TYR A 120 7.89 12.14 4.17
CA TYR A 120 7.21 11.36 5.20
C TYR A 120 8.08 10.24 5.78
N LEU A 121 8.74 9.45 4.94
CA LEU A 121 9.64 8.40 5.41
C LEU A 121 10.94 8.98 5.96
N GLU A 122 11.46 10.07 5.38
CA GLU A 122 12.65 10.74 5.93
C GLU A 122 12.41 11.31 7.33
N ALA A 123 11.20 11.78 7.64
CA ALA A 123 10.84 12.26 8.98
C ALA A 123 10.92 11.15 10.06
N VAL A 124 10.81 9.89 9.66
CA VAL A 124 10.96 8.72 10.57
C VAL A 124 12.29 7.98 10.39
N GLY A 125 13.26 8.60 9.73
CA GLY A 125 14.61 8.08 9.55
C GLY A 125 14.76 7.00 8.49
N MET A 126 13.81 6.91 7.55
CA MET A 126 13.82 5.99 6.42
C MET A 126 13.86 6.74 5.08
N LYS A 127 14.28 6.04 4.03
CA LYS A 127 14.11 6.50 2.64
C LYS A 127 13.00 5.68 1.96
N PRO A 128 12.32 6.22 0.93
CA PRO A 128 11.40 5.41 0.12
C PRO A 128 12.07 4.14 -0.45
N THR A 129 13.35 4.20 -0.79
CA THR A 129 14.14 3.07 -1.30
C THR A 129 14.59 2.05 -0.23
N ASP A 130 14.34 2.31 1.06
CA ASP A 130 14.49 1.30 2.13
C ASP A 130 13.32 0.28 2.14
N VAL A 131 12.30 0.52 1.34
CA VAL A 131 11.21 -0.40 1.05
C VAL A 131 11.52 -1.11 -0.26
N ASP A 132 11.56 -2.44 -0.26
CA ASP A 132 11.98 -3.22 -1.43
C ASP A 132 10.96 -3.17 -2.58
N ALA A 133 9.66 -3.16 -2.23
CA ALA A 133 8.58 -2.98 -3.22
C ALA A 133 7.36 -2.29 -2.65
N TYR A 134 6.62 -1.60 -3.53
CA TYR A 134 5.33 -0.99 -3.23
C TYR A 134 4.21 -1.66 -4.01
N ILE A 135 3.04 -1.82 -3.35
CA ILE A 135 1.82 -2.37 -3.95
C ILE A 135 0.71 -1.31 -3.88
N HIS A 136 0.47 -0.61 -4.99
CA HIS A 136 -0.49 0.50 -5.11
C HIS A 136 -1.79 -0.02 -5.71
N ASP A 137 -2.69 -0.55 -4.85
CA ASP A 137 -3.94 -1.13 -5.32
C ASP A 137 -5.06 -0.08 -5.38
N ALA A 138 -5.54 0.20 -6.59
CA ALA A 138 -6.66 1.10 -6.90
C ALA A 138 -6.58 2.48 -6.20
N GLY A 139 -5.36 2.93 -5.86
CA GLY A 139 -5.09 4.22 -5.24
C GLY A 139 -5.35 5.38 -6.19
N GLN A 140 -5.61 6.58 -5.67
CA GLN A 140 -5.79 7.79 -6.47
C GLN A 140 -4.46 8.52 -6.67
N PRO A 141 -3.89 8.57 -7.89
CA PRO A 141 -2.61 9.25 -8.15
C PRO A 141 -2.68 10.77 -8.06
N THR A 142 -3.86 11.35 -8.25
CA THR A 142 -4.13 12.78 -8.09
C THR A 142 -4.52 13.11 -6.66
N SER A 143 -4.75 14.38 -6.32
CA SER A 143 -5.23 14.78 -4.99
C SER A 143 -6.48 13.98 -4.62
N HIS A 144 -6.45 13.31 -3.48
CA HIS A 144 -7.53 12.40 -3.08
C HIS A 144 -8.84 13.17 -2.89
N PHE A 145 -9.96 12.63 -3.41
CA PHE A 145 -11.26 13.32 -3.43
C PHE A 145 -11.73 13.77 -2.03
N ASN A 146 -11.43 13.02 -0.97
CA ASN A 146 -11.76 13.42 0.39
C ASN A 146 -10.78 14.47 0.96
N VAL A 147 -9.52 14.47 0.53
CA VAL A 147 -8.60 15.59 0.85
C VAL A 147 -9.17 16.89 0.26
N LEU A 148 -9.62 16.89 -0.99
CA LEU A 148 -10.28 18.05 -1.60
C LEU A 148 -11.55 18.44 -0.86
N LYS A 149 -12.46 17.47 -0.58
CA LYS A 149 -13.71 17.68 0.14
C LYS A 149 -13.50 18.38 1.49
N PHE A 150 -12.59 17.87 2.30
CA PHE A 150 -12.32 18.41 3.63
C PHE A 150 -11.48 19.69 3.62
N SER A 151 -10.87 20.03 2.49
CA SER A 151 -10.25 21.34 2.24
C SER A 151 -11.21 22.36 1.62
N GLY A 152 -12.51 22.03 1.48
CA GLY A 152 -13.52 22.93 0.91
C GLY A 152 -13.46 23.05 -0.61
N VAL A 153 -12.76 22.13 -1.29
CA VAL A 153 -12.65 22.07 -2.75
C VAL A 153 -13.65 21.04 -3.30
N ASP A 154 -14.23 21.29 -4.46
CA ASP A 154 -15.11 20.32 -5.12
C ASP A 154 -14.36 19.00 -5.37
N SER A 155 -14.80 17.94 -4.70
CA SER A 155 -14.16 16.60 -4.72
C SER A 155 -14.20 15.91 -6.09
N ARG A 156 -14.98 16.42 -7.05
CA ARG A 156 -15.05 15.91 -8.43
C ARG A 156 -13.90 16.42 -9.30
N ARG A 157 -13.15 17.41 -8.84
CA ARG A 157 -12.03 17.98 -9.61
C ARG A 157 -10.86 17.00 -9.61
N VAL A 158 -10.14 16.98 -10.72
CA VAL A 158 -8.85 16.32 -10.85
C VAL A 158 -7.78 17.39 -10.66
N ILE A 159 -7.05 17.30 -9.56
CA ILE A 159 -6.01 18.26 -9.17
C ILE A 159 -4.70 17.50 -8.96
N VAL A 160 -3.59 18.09 -9.38
CA VAL A 160 -2.23 17.59 -9.13
C VAL A 160 -1.46 18.72 -8.46
N ASP A 161 -1.33 18.62 -7.16
CA ASP A 161 -0.56 19.50 -6.29
C ASP A 161 0.18 18.69 -5.24
N GLU A 162 0.76 19.29 -4.21
CA GLU A 162 1.49 18.61 -3.14
C GLU A 162 0.66 17.59 -2.34
N THR A 163 -0.65 17.52 -2.55
CA THR A 163 -1.52 16.48 -1.97
C THR A 163 -1.69 15.26 -2.89
N ALA A 164 -1.07 15.28 -4.07
CA ALA A 164 -1.16 14.26 -5.10
C ALA A 164 0.16 13.48 -5.23
N PRO A 165 0.17 12.15 -5.15
CA PRO A 165 1.40 11.37 -5.38
C PRO A 165 2.06 11.68 -6.73
N MET A 166 1.26 11.89 -7.77
CA MET A 166 1.75 12.19 -9.14
C MET A 166 2.58 13.48 -9.22
N TYR A 167 2.36 14.45 -8.31
CA TYR A 167 3.11 15.69 -8.26
C TYR A 167 4.62 15.47 -8.07
N PHE A 168 4.99 14.42 -7.32
CA PHE A 168 6.37 14.11 -6.95
C PHE A 168 7.10 13.20 -7.95
N VAL A 169 6.41 12.65 -8.95
CA VAL A 169 7.04 11.76 -9.93
C VAL A 169 8.13 12.49 -10.72
N GLY A 170 9.31 11.89 -10.76
CA GLY A 170 10.50 12.45 -11.44
C GLY A 170 11.29 13.45 -10.59
N MET A 171 10.95 13.63 -9.32
CA MET A 171 11.76 14.43 -8.38
C MET A 171 12.90 13.61 -7.77
N ASP A 172 12.77 12.29 -7.73
CA ASP A 172 13.82 11.37 -7.30
C ASP A 172 14.44 10.62 -8.49
N GLU A 173 15.72 10.26 -8.36
CA GLU A 173 16.47 9.53 -9.38
C GLU A 173 16.25 8.02 -9.31
N GLU A 174 15.87 7.50 -8.13
CA GLU A 174 15.70 6.07 -7.88
C GLU A 174 14.36 5.79 -7.24
N TYR A 175 13.71 4.72 -7.70
CA TYR A 175 12.49 4.17 -7.11
C TYR A 175 12.62 2.66 -6.92
N SER A 176 12.01 2.15 -5.86
CA SER A 176 11.85 0.71 -5.62
C SER A 176 10.95 0.06 -6.65
N LYS A 177 10.87 -1.27 -6.66
CA LYS A 177 9.90 -2.00 -7.49
C LYS A 177 8.49 -1.63 -7.08
N MET A 178 7.57 -1.51 -8.04
CA MET A 178 6.19 -1.15 -7.74
C MET A 178 5.18 -1.86 -8.63
N LEU A 179 4.10 -2.29 -8.01
CA LEU A 179 2.92 -2.85 -8.66
C LEU A 179 1.77 -1.86 -8.56
N PHE A 180 1.22 -1.47 -9.70
CA PHE A 180 -0.07 -0.79 -9.76
C PHE A 180 -1.15 -1.82 -10.11
N ILE A 181 -2.24 -1.84 -9.35
CA ILE A 181 -3.41 -2.67 -9.63
C ILE A 181 -4.60 -1.74 -9.89
N VAL A 182 -5.32 -1.97 -10.97
CA VAL A 182 -6.47 -1.17 -11.35
C VAL A 182 -7.53 -2.02 -12.04
N SER A 183 -8.79 -1.62 -11.95
CA SER A 183 -9.93 -2.31 -12.57
C SER A 183 -10.52 -1.53 -13.74
N ASP A 184 -11.19 -2.25 -14.66
CA ASP A 184 -11.95 -1.66 -15.77
C ASP A 184 -13.25 -0.99 -15.32
N GLU A 185 -13.90 -1.51 -14.26
CA GLU A 185 -15.09 -0.93 -13.64
C GLU A 185 -14.74 -0.21 -12.33
N ASP A 186 -13.61 0.54 -12.31
CA ASP A 186 -13.18 1.27 -11.13
C ASP A 186 -13.99 2.56 -10.92
N MET A 187 -13.65 3.34 -9.90
CA MET A 187 -14.19 4.68 -9.66
C MET A 187 -13.87 5.59 -10.86
N PHE A 188 -14.66 6.66 -11.02
CA PHE A 188 -14.49 7.61 -12.13
C PHE A 188 -13.03 8.02 -12.36
N ALA A 189 -12.56 7.84 -13.59
CA ALA A 189 -11.23 8.16 -14.09
C ALA A 189 -10.06 7.53 -13.32
N ARG A 190 -10.29 6.51 -12.46
CA ARG A 190 -9.23 5.86 -11.70
C ARG A 190 -8.28 5.08 -12.61
N TYR A 191 -8.83 4.40 -13.59
CA TYR A 191 -8.06 3.66 -14.58
C TYR A 191 -7.14 4.61 -15.39
N GLU A 192 -7.69 5.68 -15.92
CA GLU A 192 -6.96 6.67 -16.74
C GLU A 192 -5.88 7.38 -15.91
N GLN A 193 -6.17 7.74 -14.66
CA GLN A 193 -5.20 8.35 -13.75
C GLN A 193 -4.06 7.38 -13.43
N THR A 194 -4.36 6.10 -13.21
CA THR A 194 -3.33 5.07 -12.97
C THR A 194 -2.46 4.86 -14.22
N LEU A 195 -3.05 4.83 -15.41
CA LEU A 195 -2.28 4.75 -16.66
C LEU A 195 -1.38 5.98 -16.85
N LEU A 196 -1.91 7.18 -16.57
CA LEU A 196 -1.11 8.40 -16.65
C LEU A 196 0.09 8.34 -15.69
N MET A 197 -0.13 7.88 -14.44
CA MET A 197 0.94 7.69 -13.46
C MET A 197 2.03 6.74 -13.96
N VAL A 198 1.64 5.56 -14.45
CA VAL A 198 2.55 4.56 -15.00
C VAL A 198 3.33 5.12 -16.20
N LYS A 199 2.64 5.79 -17.13
CA LYS A 199 3.28 6.40 -18.31
C LYS A 199 4.22 7.54 -17.96
N THR A 200 3.92 8.29 -16.91
CA THR A 200 4.81 9.34 -16.41
C THR A 200 6.09 8.72 -15.82
N LEU A 201 5.98 7.65 -15.04
CA LEU A 201 7.15 6.92 -14.53
C LEU A 201 8.01 6.33 -15.64
N GLU A 202 7.38 5.73 -16.66
CA GLU A 202 8.09 5.22 -17.86
C GLU A 202 8.82 6.37 -18.60
N HIS A 203 8.20 7.55 -18.70
CA HIS A 203 8.79 8.73 -19.35
C HIS A 203 10.05 9.23 -18.62
N PHE A 204 10.06 9.14 -17.28
CA PHE A 204 11.24 9.44 -16.45
C PHE A 204 12.27 8.30 -16.37
N GLY A 205 12.10 7.21 -17.14
CA GLY A 205 13.07 6.12 -17.24
C GLY A 205 12.88 4.97 -16.25
N HIS A 206 11.78 4.96 -15.50
CA HIS A 206 11.52 3.96 -14.44
C HIS A 206 10.66 2.77 -14.90
N LYS A 207 10.62 2.50 -16.22
CA LYS A 207 9.83 1.40 -16.80
C LYS A 207 10.11 0.04 -16.14
N ASP A 208 11.38 -0.26 -15.87
CA ASP A 208 11.79 -1.55 -15.29
C ASP A 208 11.42 -1.71 -13.81
N ASN A 209 11.02 -0.63 -13.16
CA ASN A 209 10.57 -0.62 -11.77
C ASN A 209 9.06 -0.84 -11.65
N VAL A 210 8.29 -0.66 -12.73
CA VAL A 210 6.82 -0.60 -12.69
C VAL A 210 6.21 -1.84 -13.32
N ARG A 211 5.19 -2.41 -12.65
CA ARG A 211 4.28 -3.40 -13.21
C ARG A 211 2.85 -2.90 -13.07
N LEU A 212 2.02 -3.20 -14.05
CA LEU A 212 0.59 -2.89 -14.06
C LEU A 212 -0.21 -4.19 -14.13
N SER A 213 -1.03 -4.44 -13.12
CA SER A 213 -1.99 -5.52 -13.09
C SER A 213 -3.39 -4.97 -13.36
N TYR A 214 -4.03 -5.50 -14.39
CA TYR A 214 -5.35 -5.08 -14.82
C TYR A 214 -6.41 -6.11 -14.43
N GLN A 215 -7.47 -5.66 -13.76
CA GLN A 215 -8.51 -6.53 -13.23
C GLN A 215 -9.86 -6.27 -13.92
N HIS A 216 -10.53 -7.34 -14.35
CA HIS A 216 -11.93 -7.28 -14.80
C HIS A 216 -12.85 -7.31 -13.57
N SER A 217 -13.02 -6.18 -12.93
CA SER A 217 -13.72 -6.09 -11.64
C SER A 217 -14.15 -4.66 -11.33
N LYS A 218 -15.05 -4.52 -10.37
CA LYS A 218 -15.32 -3.23 -9.71
C LYS A 218 -14.22 -2.91 -8.72
N HIS A 219 -14.13 -1.61 -8.35
CA HIS A 219 -13.17 -1.06 -7.39
C HIS A 219 -12.91 -1.99 -6.20
N CYS A 220 -11.68 -2.50 -6.06
CA CYS A 220 -11.18 -3.36 -4.98
C CYS A 220 -12.01 -4.64 -4.68
N LYS A 221 -12.92 -5.08 -5.56
CA LYS A 221 -13.76 -6.27 -5.30
C LYS A 221 -12.98 -7.58 -5.29
N TYR A 222 -11.80 -7.59 -5.90
CA TYR A 222 -10.89 -8.75 -5.90
C TYR A 222 -10.08 -8.90 -4.61
N VAL A 223 -9.99 -7.88 -3.75
CA VAL A 223 -9.14 -7.91 -2.54
C VAL A 223 -9.54 -9.04 -1.58
N ASN A 224 -10.83 -9.22 -1.36
CA ASN A 224 -11.36 -10.30 -0.51
C ASN A 224 -12.02 -11.44 -1.33
N LYS A 225 -11.77 -11.49 -2.65
CA LYS A 225 -12.33 -12.51 -3.51
C LYS A 225 -11.51 -13.79 -3.42
N ILE A 226 -12.20 -14.89 -3.19
CA ILE A 226 -11.69 -16.24 -3.37
C ILE A 226 -12.19 -16.73 -4.73
N ASP A 227 -11.30 -17.29 -5.53
CA ASP A 227 -11.62 -17.84 -6.84
C ASP A 227 -12.28 -19.23 -6.77
N GLU A 228 -12.56 -19.81 -7.93
CA GLU A 228 -13.19 -21.14 -8.03
C GLU A 228 -12.27 -22.29 -7.54
N ALA A 229 -10.98 -22.07 -7.49
CA ALA A 229 -9.99 -23.01 -6.94
C ALA A 229 -9.85 -22.89 -5.42
N GLY A 230 -10.50 -21.90 -4.78
CA GLY A 230 -10.40 -21.63 -3.35
C GLY A 230 -9.22 -20.76 -2.99
N GLU A 231 -8.60 -20.07 -3.95
CA GLU A 231 -7.43 -19.24 -3.74
C GLU A 231 -7.78 -17.74 -3.68
N SER A 232 -6.99 -16.99 -2.91
CA SER A 232 -7.13 -15.53 -2.83
C SER A 232 -6.63 -14.86 -4.09
N VAL A 233 -7.52 -14.18 -4.80
CA VAL A 233 -7.19 -13.43 -6.02
C VAL A 233 -6.13 -12.36 -5.74
N PHE A 234 -6.29 -11.59 -4.66
CA PHE A 234 -5.36 -10.51 -4.31
C PHE A 234 -3.98 -11.03 -3.91
N ALA A 235 -3.93 -12.09 -3.09
CA ALA A 235 -2.66 -12.73 -2.73
C ALA A 235 -1.94 -13.28 -3.98
N ASN A 236 -2.65 -13.89 -4.93
CA ASN A 236 -2.05 -14.38 -6.17
C ASN A 236 -1.49 -13.25 -7.05
N ILE A 237 -2.16 -12.09 -7.13
CA ILE A 237 -1.66 -10.92 -7.85
C ILE A 237 -0.34 -10.43 -7.20
N ILE A 238 -0.31 -10.30 -5.87
CA ILE A 238 0.87 -9.85 -5.13
C ILE A 238 2.01 -10.83 -5.32
N MET A 239 1.79 -12.13 -5.09
CA MET A 239 2.84 -13.15 -5.20
C MET A 239 3.40 -13.23 -6.62
N GLY A 240 2.56 -13.20 -7.65
CA GLY A 240 3.03 -13.19 -9.04
C GLY A 240 3.96 -12.01 -9.36
N PHE A 241 3.67 -10.83 -8.80
CA PHE A 241 4.58 -9.68 -8.90
C PHE A 241 5.88 -9.89 -8.15
N LEU A 242 5.82 -10.35 -6.88
CA LEU A 242 7.01 -10.53 -6.05
C LEU A 242 7.96 -11.59 -6.62
N GLU A 243 7.43 -12.69 -7.12
CA GLU A 243 8.19 -13.77 -7.78
C GLU A 243 8.86 -13.28 -9.09
N GLU A 244 8.20 -12.38 -9.84
CA GLU A 244 8.79 -11.79 -11.04
C GLU A 244 9.95 -10.85 -10.73
N VAL A 245 9.79 -9.94 -9.72
CA VAL A 245 10.78 -8.89 -9.44
C VAL A 245 11.88 -9.31 -8.47
N PHE A 246 11.64 -10.37 -7.71
CA PHE A 246 12.59 -10.99 -6.76
C PHE A 246 12.67 -12.51 -6.99
N PRO A 247 13.09 -12.97 -8.17
CA PRO A 247 13.24 -14.39 -8.42
C PRO A 247 14.18 -14.98 -7.37
N GLU A 248 13.76 -16.08 -6.72
CA GLU A 248 14.64 -16.80 -5.82
C GLU A 248 15.83 -17.34 -6.63
N GLY A 249 17.05 -16.94 -6.23
CA GLY A 249 18.30 -17.44 -6.77
C GLY A 249 18.66 -18.78 -6.12
#